data_a054d2823de5c8ee69aca125e618e099
#
_entry.id   a054d2823de5c8ee69aca125e618e099
#
_cell.length_a   1.000
_cell.length_b   1.000
_cell.length_c   1.000
_cell.angle_alpha   90.00
_cell.angle_beta   90.00
_cell.angle_gamma   90.00
#
_symmetry.space_group_name_H-M   'P 1'
#
loop_
_entity.id
_entity.type
_entity.pdbx_description
1 polymer ?
#
loop_
_entity_poly.entity_id
_entity_poly.type
_entity_poly.pdbx_seq_one_letter_code
_entity_poly.pdbx_strand_id
1 'polypeptide(L)'
;MGNERILEVKNLVVHYLTARGPLPAVNDVSFSIEKGRIVGVVGESGSGKTTLALAILRQLPRLTRIYKGSVMFHGIDLIKLSEKEMNEVRWKKISYVPQAALNALNPTIKIIDHFIETGNAHGINDKKLIVEKAVEIMKMLNLEPERVLYGYPHELSGGMKQRVLIALSMIFEPELLILDEPTTALDLLTQRLILDLIKDLHRRTHMTVMFITHDIATIADIADDVIVMYAGKLMEKGDVFTVFKNPHHPYTKALMSSIPDLTGDINKMKSIPGSLPDLINPPSGCIFHPRCPYAFEKCKREEPPAVEIKPGHIVSCWLYSKQ
;
A
#
# COMPACT_ATOMS: atom_id res chain seq x y z
N MET A 1 -11.81 -16.92 -18.22
CA MET A 1 -12.54 -15.72 -17.83
C MET A 1 -11.49 -14.75 -17.28
N GLY A 2 -11.33 -13.53 -17.85
CA GLY A 2 -10.36 -12.56 -17.34
C GLY A 2 -10.83 -12.10 -15.95
N ASN A 3 -9.92 -12.06 -14.98
CA ASN A 3 -10.23 -11.58 -13.64
C ASN A 3 -10.70 -10.12 -13.71
N GLU A 4 -11.75 -9.78 -12.97
CA GLU A 4 -12.30 -8.42 -12.91
C GLU A 4 -11.26 -7.48 -12.26
N ARG A 5 -10.92 -6.37 -12.94
CA ARG A 5 -10.04 -5.34 -12.37
C ARG A 5 -10.87 -4.41 -11.50
N ILE A 6 -10.51 -4.33 -10.22
CA ILE A 6 -11.18 -3.42 -9.28
C ILE A 6 -10.56 -2.02 -9.33
N LEU A 7 -9.23 -1.93 -9.49
CA LEU A 7 -8.48 -0.67 -9.53
C LEU A 7 -7.54 -0.66 -10.72
N GLU A 8 -7.55 0.44 -11.51
CA GLU A 8 -6.54 0.73 -12.53
C GLU A 8 -5.96 2.13 -12.30
N VAL A 9 -4.66 2.20 -12.14
CA VAL A 9 -3.90 3.46 -12.10
C VAL A 9 -3.20 3.61 -13.44
N LYS A 10 -3.34 4.76 -14.10
CA LYS A 10 -2.75 5.02 -15.42
C LYS A 10 -1.98 6.34 -15.42
N ASN A 11 -0.68 6.27 -15.71
CA ASN A 11 0.25 7.40 -15.86
C ASN A 11 0.14 8.43 -14.71
N LEU A 12 -0.02 7.95 -13.48
CA LEU A 12 -0.24 8.80 -12.31
C LEU A 12 1.03 9.57 -11.96
N VAL A 13 0.89 10.90 -11.86
CA VAL A 13 1.96 11.81 -11.46
C VAL A 13 1.50 12.67 -10.29
N VAL A 14 2.24 12.61 -9.18
CA VAL A 14 1.94 13.36 -7.95
C VAL A 14 3.19 14.08 -7.47
N HIS A 15 3.09 15.41 -7.30
CA HIS A 15 4.17 16.22 -6.79
C HIS A 15 3.85 16.85 -5.45
N TYR A 16 4.82 16.86 -4.55
CA TYR A 16 4.84 17.76 -3.40
C TYR A 16 5.42 19.10 -3.82
N LEU A 17 4.76 20.19 -3.44
CA LEU A 17 5.27 21.54 -3.62
C LEU A 17 6.19 21.89 -2.44
N THR A 18 7.49 21.95 -2.70
CA THR A 18 8.51 22.29 -1.68
C THR A 18 9.13 23.66 -1.96
N ALA A 19 9.82 24.24 -0.97
CA ALA A 19 10.56 25.48 -1.17
C ALA A 19 11.68 25.37 -2.22
N ARG A 20 12.20 24.15 -2.47
CA ARG A 20 13.24 23.87 -3.48
C ARG A 20 12.67 23.59 -4.86
N GLY A 21 11.34 23.50 -4.99
CA GLY A 21 10.65 23.13 -6.23
C GLY A 21 9.72 21.92 -6.10
N PRO A 22 9.05 21.52 -7.17
CA PRO A 22 8.18 20.37 -7.18
C PRO A 22 8.98 19.07 -7.04
N LEU A 23 8.57 18.22 -6.09
CA LEU A 23 9.15 16.91 -5.83
C LEU A 23 8.19 15.84 -6.36
N PRO A 24 8.54 15.10 -7.43
CA PRO A 24 7.70 14.04 -8.00
C PRO A 24 7.75 12.78 -7.14
N ALA A 25 6.85 12.69 -6.16
CA ALA A 25 6.78 11.53 -5.24
C ALA A 25 6.12 10.30 -5.88
N VAL A 26 5.27 10.49 -6.89
CA VAL A 26 4.79 9.45 -7.82
C VAL A 26 4.98 10.01 -9.22
N ASN A 27 5.63 9.24 -10.08
CA ASN A 27 6.06 9.71 -11.39
C ASN A 27 5.79 8.66 -12.47
N ASP A 28 4.72 8.87 -13.22
CA ASP A 28 4.26 8.04 -14.34
C ASP A 28 4.01 6.57 -13.96
N VAL A 29 3.32 6.35 -12.84
CA VAL A 29 3.01 5.01 -12.33
C VAL A 29 1.73 4.48 -12.97
N SER A 30 1.81 3.25 -13.53
CA SER A 30 0.67 2.55 -14.12
C SER A 30 0.64 1.09 -13.68
N PHE A 31 -0.52 0.65 -13.16
CA PHE A 31 -0.77 -0.75 -12.79
C PHE A 31 -2.27 -1.00 -12.64
N SER A 32 -2.64 -2.27 -12.52
CA SER A 32 -4.00 -2.69 -12.16
C SER A 32 -3.98 -3.68 -11.00
N ILE A 33 -5.06 -3.70 -10.22
CA ILE A 33 -5.34 -4.67 -9.16
C ILE A 33 -6.59 -5.45 -9.55
N GLU A 34 -6.50 -6.77 -9.48
CA GLU A 34 -7.63 -7.67 -9.68
C GLU A 34 -8.45 -7.79 -8.39
N LYS A 35 -9.76 -7.94 -8.53
CA LYS A 35 -10.67 -8.11 -7.40
C LYS A 35 -10.35 -9.38 -6.61
N GLY A 36 -10.45 -9.30 -5.30
CA GLY A 36 -10.24 -10.44 -4.41
C GLY A 36 -8.79 -10.91 -4.30
N ARG A 37 -7.80 -10.04 -4.60
CA ARG A 37 -6.37 -10.34 -4.42
C ARG A 37 -5.75 -9.51 -3.31
N ILE A 38 -4.71 -10.05 -2.69
CA ILE A 38 -3.81 -9.28 -1.82
C ILE A 38 -2.62 -8.83 -2.66
N VAL A 39 -2.46 -7.51 -2.82
CA VAL A 39 -1.36 -6.92 -3.59
C VAL A 39 -0.40 -6.21 -2.65
N GLY A 40 0.84 -6.70 -2.59
CA GLY A 40 1.92 -6.06 -1.86
C GLY A 40 2.48 -4.86 -2.61
N VAL A 41 2.75 -3.77 -1.91
CA VAL A 41 3.51 -2.62 -2.46
C VAL A 41 4.76 -2.44 -1.64
N VAL A 42 5.92 -2.71 -2.24
CA VAL A 42 7.21 -2.69 -1.55
C VAL A 42 8.19 -1.69 -2.17
N GLY A 43 9.20 -1.33 -1.40
CA GLY A 43 10.28 -0.44 -1.83
C GLY A 43 10.88 0.29 -0.64
N GLU A 44 12.04 0.94 -0.85
CA GLU A 44 12.71 1.73 0.17
C GLU A 44 11.82 2.86 0.74
N SER A 45 12.13 3.33 1.95
CA SER A 45 11.47 4.53 2.51
C SER A 45 11.65 5.71 1.55
N GLY A 46 10.58 6.49 1.33
CA GLY A 46 10.60 7.59 0.35
C GLY A 46 10.38 7.16 -1.11
N SER A 47 10.10 5.90 -1.40
CA SER A 47 9.81 5.45 -2.78
C SER A 47 8.42 5.85 -3.32
N GLY A 48 7.58 6.52 -2.52
CA GLY A 48 6.29 7.05 -2.96
C GLY A 48 5.06 6.17 -2.64
N LYS A 49 5.20 5.06 -1.92
CA LYS A 49 4.13 4.09 -1.61
C LYS A 49 2.93 4.73 -0.89
N THR A 50 3.17 5.41 0.23
CA THR A 50 2.13 6.14 0.98
C THR A 50 1.48 7.24 0.12
N THR A 51 2.29 7.96 -0.67
CA THR A 51 1.77 8.99 -1.58
C THR A 51 0.85 8.38 -2.64
N LEU A 52 1.18 7.20 -3.15
CA LEU A 52 0.33 6.46 -4.08
C LEU A 52 -1.02 6.11 -3.45
N ALA A 53 -1.02 5.57 -2.22
CA ALA A 53 -2.25 5.25 -1.48
C ALA A 53 -3.12 6.49 -1.24
N LEU A 54 -2.52 7.59 -0.77
CA LEU A 54 -3.22 8.85 -0.53
C LEU A 54 -3.73 9.49 -1.83
N ALA A 55 -3.05 9.31 -2.95
CA ALA A 55 -3.50 9.79 -4.25
C ALA A 55 -4.74 9.02 -4.75
N ILE A 56 -4.78 7.70 -4.56
CA ILE A 56 -5.96 6.86 -4.86
C ILE A 56 -7.19 7.38 -4.10
N LEU A 57 -7.02 7.75 -2.83
CA LEU A 57 -8.08 8.26 -1.97
C LEU A 57 -8.33 9.77 -2.11
N ARG A 58 -7.51 10.48 -2.90
CA ARG A 58 -7.51 11.95 -2.95
C ARG A 58 -7.38 12.60 -1.56
N GLN A 59 -6.62 11.97 -0.65
CA GLN A 59 -6.31 12.47 0.70
C GLN A 59 -4.88 12.99 0.82
N LEU A 60 -4.39 13.57 -0.26
CA LEU A 60 -3.04 14.14 -0.31
C LEU A 60 -2.91 15.37 0.60
N PRO A 61 -1.74 15.56 1.24
CA PRO A 61 -1.44 16.76 2.02
C PRO A 61 -1.66 18.07 1.23
N ARG A 62 -1.90 19.17 1.95
CA ARG A 62 -2.32 20.46 1.37
C ARG A 62 -1.39 21.00 0.26
N LEU A 63 -0.09 20.73 0.37
CA LEU A 63 0.92 21.17 -0.61
C LEU A 63 1.26 20.07 -1.64
N THR A 64 0.31 19.18 -1.93
CA THR A 64 0.49 18.10 -2.89
C THR A 64 -0.54 18.20 -4.00
N ARG A 65 -0.16 17.87 -5.23
CA ARG A 65 -1.04 17.91 -6.41
C ARG A 65 -0.89 16.66 -7.26
N ILE A 66 -2.01 16.17 -7.77
CA ILE A 66 -2.03 15.22 -8.90
C ILE A 66 -1.92 16.07 -10.17
N TYR A 67 -0.84 15.85 -10.92
CA TYR A 67 -0.56 16.59 -12.15
C TYR A 67 -1.11 15.91 -13.40
N LYS A 68 -1.10 14.56 -13.40
CA LYS A 68 -1.46 13.75 -14.55
C LYS A 68 -1.95 12.38 -14.12
N GLY A 69 -2.66 11.72 -15.01
CA GLY A 69 -3.08 10.34 -14.88
C GLY A 69 -4.55 10.19 -14.50
N SER A 70 -4.95 8.94 -14.29
CA SER A 70 -6.28 8.57 -13.83
C SER A 70 -6.20 7.43 -12.82
N VAL A 71 -7.19 7.38 -11.94
CA VAL A 71 -7.39 6.29 -10.97
C VAL A 71 -8.80 5.76 -11.16
N MET A 72 -8.91 4.66 -11.88
CA MET A 72 -10.19 4.03 -12.20
C MET A 72 -10.52 2.99 -11.13
N PHE A 73 -11.66 3.14 -10.48
CA PHE A 73 -12.22 2.16 -9.55
C PHE A 73 -13.56 1.70 -10.11
N HIS A 74 -13.72 0.41 -10.39
CA HIS A 74 -14.86 -0.13 -11.16
C HIS A 74 -15.20 0.68 -12.42
N GLY A 75 -14.18 1.15 -13.15
CA GLY A 75 -14.37 1.94 -14.36
C GLY A 75 -14.71 3.41 -14.14
N ILE A 76 -14.82 3.88 -12.90
CA ILE A 76 -15.08 5.29 -12.55
C ILE A 76 -13.77 5.98 -12.19
N ASP A 77 -13.45 7.10 -12.84
CA ASP A 77 -12.25 7.88 -12.55
C ASP A 77 -12.40 8.69 -11.27
N LEU A 78 -11.77 8.21 -10.19
CA LEU A 78 -11.84 8.83 -8.85
C LEU A 78 -11.29 10.27 -8.84
N ILE A 79 -10.36 10.61 -9.74
CA ILE A 79 -9.76 11.94 -9.79
C ILE A 79 -10.78 12.99 -10.26
N LYS A 80 -11.76 12.58 -11.07
CA LYS A 80 -12.78 13.47 -11.63
C LYS A 80 -14.02 13.63 -10.76
N LEU A 81 -14.19 12.81 -9.74
CA LEU A 81 -15.35 12.88 -8.85
C LEU A 81 -15.38 14.21 -8.08
N SER A 82 -16.56 14.72 -7.81
CA SER A 82 -16.76 15.77 -6.80
C SER A 82 -16.40 15.25 -5.40
N GLU A 83 -16.16 16.13 -4.43
CA GLU A 83 -15.91 15.69 -3.04
C GLU A 83 -17.10 14.93 -2.44
N LYS A 84 -18.33 15.28 -2.80
CA LYS A 84 -19.53 14.56 -2.37
C LYS A 84 -19.54 13.13 -2.88
N GLU A 85 -19.24 12.91 -4.16
CA GLU A 85 -19.15 11.57 -4.76
C GLU A 85 -17.97 10.79 -4.20
N MET A 86 -16.82 11.45 -3.98
CA MET A 86 -15.66 10.80 -3.38
C MET A 86 -15.90 10.36 -1.93
N ASN A 87 -16.74 11.07 -1.17
CA ASN A 87 -17.15 10.67 0.19
C ASN A 87 -18.02 9.40 0.18
N GLU A 88 -18.73 9.10 -0.92
CA GLU A 88 -19.43 7.82 -1.08
C GLU A 88 -18.47 6.66 -1.42
N VAL A 89 -17.27 6.96 -1.88
CA VAL A 89 -16.23 5.96 -2.15
C VAL A 89 -15.38 5.70 -0.90
N ARG A 90 -14.92 6.78 -0.23
CA ARG A 90 -14.11 6.67 0.98
C ARG A 90 -14.89 5.95 2.07
N TRP A 91 -14.22 5.04 2.78
CA TRP A 91 -14.76 4.15 3.81
C TRP A 91 -15.77 3.12 3.29
N LYS A 92 -16.74 3.51 2.47
CA LYS A 92 -17.80 2.60 1.99
C LYS A 92 -17.30 1.60 0.94
N LYS A 93 -16.38 2.03 0.07
CA LYS A 93 -15.84 1.23 -1.03
C LYS A 93 -14.35 0.99 -0.89
N ILE A 94 -13.62 2.03 -0.50
CA ILE A 94 -12.18 1.98 -0.27
C ILE A 94 -11.91 2.50 1.13
N SER A 95 -11.35 1.65 1.99
CA SER A 95 -10.90 2.02 3.33
C SER A 95 -9.38 2.05 3.43
N TYR A 96 -8.87 2.84 4.37
CA TYR A 96 -7.46 3.07 4.56
C TYR A 96 -7.08 3.03 6.04
N VAL A 97 -6.07 2.23 6.35
CA VAL A 97 -5.41 2.22 7.67
C VAL A 97 -4.05 2.89 7.50
N PRO A 98 -3.83 4.07 8.11
CA PRO A 98 -2.60 4.85 7.91
C PRO A 98 -1.40 4.27 8.65
N GLN A 99 -0.21 4.65 8.18
CA GLN A 99 1.04 4.47 8.92
C GLN A 99 0.94 5.16 10.29
N ALA A 100 1.56 4.61 11.32
CA ALA A 100 1.47 5.10 12.70
C ALA A 100 0.02 5.17 13.25
N ALA A 101 -0.80 4.22 12.87
CA ALA A 101 -2.19 4.06 13.26
C ALA A 101 -2.42 4.09 14.79
N LEU A 102 -1.38 3.79 15.59
CA LEU A 102 -1.45 3.82 17.06
C LEU A 102 -1.86 5.20 17.63
N ASN A 103 -1.65 6.28 16.87
CA ASN A 103 -2.01 7.65 17.23
C ASN A 103 -3.27 8.16 16.50
N ALA A 104 -3.92 7.34 15.67
CA ALA A 104 -5.08 7.75 14.90
C ALA A 104 -6.38 7.78 15.73
N LEU A 105 -6.42 7.06 16.84
CA LEU A 105 -7.57 7.08 17.75
C LEU A 105 -7.51 8.29 18.68
N ASN A 106 -8.61 9.01 18.82
CA ASN A 106 -8.74 10.10 19.78
C ASN A 106 -8.69 9.55 21.21
N PRO A 107 -7.68 9.88 22.04
CA PRO A 107 -7.51 9.29 23.36
C PRO A 107 -8.58 9.70 24.39
N THR A 108 -9.40 10.71 24.08
CA THR A 108 -10.38 11.31 25.03
C THR A 108 -11.77 10.71 24.88
N ILE A 109 -12.04 9.91 23.87
CA ILE A 109 -13.33 9.24 23.64
C ILE A 109 -13.17 7.71 23.65
N LYS A 110 -14.24 7.00 23.94
CA LYS A 110 -14.26 5.54 23.94
C LYS A 110 -14.15 4.96 22.54
N ILE A 111 -13.73 3.73 22.44
CA ILE A 111 -13.63 3.03 21.14
C ILE A 111 -14.99 2.98 20.43
N ILE A 112 -16.08 2.72 21.14
CA ILE A 112 -17.42 2.70 20.58
C ILE A 112 -17.83 4.02 19.92
N ASP A 113 -17.39 5.14 20.49
CA ASP A 113 -17.72 6.46 19.97
C ASP A 113 -17.04 6.70 18.61
N HIS A 114 -15.81 6.18 18.39
CA HIS A 114 -15.18 6.22 17.06
C HIS A 114 -16.01 5.49 15.99
N PHE A 115 -16.60 4.34 16.34
CA PHE A 115 -17.47 3.61 15.41
C PHE A 115 -18.77 4.39 15.13
N ILE A 116 -19.37 4.97 16.17
CA ILE A 116 -20.62 5.76 16.04
C ILE A 116 -20.36 7.03 15.21
N GLU A 117 -19.28 7.77 15.49
CA GLU A 117 -18.90 8.97 14.73
C GLU A 117 -18.63 8.63 13.26
N THR A 118 -17.89 7.54 12.99
CA THR A 118 -17.62 7.07 11.63
C THR A 118 -18.92 6.67 10.93
N GLY A 119 -19.82 5.95 11.59
CA GLY A 119 -21.12 5.59 11.06
C GLY A 119 -21.95 6.80 10.68
N ASN A 120 -22.08 7.76 11.61
CA ASN A 120 -22.83 9.01 11.41
C ASN A 120 -22.26 9.84 10.26
N ALA A 121 -20.94 9.98 10.18
CA ALA A 121 -20.27 10.73 9.11
C ALA A 121 -20.55 10.17 7.70
N HIS A 122 -20.89 8.89 7.61
CA HIS A 122 -21.22 8.20 6.35
C HIS A 122 -22.72 7.86 6.21
N GLY A 123 -23.58 8.47 7.04
CA GLY A 123 -25.05 8.42 6.89
C GLY A 123 -25.74 7.24 7.59
N ILE A 124 -25.02 6.45 8.39
CA ILE A 124 -25.64 5.45 9.26
C ILE A 124 -25.88 6.07 10.65
N ASN A 125 -27.13 6.44 10.95
CA ASN A 125 -27.48 7.07 12.23
C ASN A 125 -28.03 6.05 13.26
N ASP A 126 -28.22 4.80 12.85
CA ASP A 126 -28.66 3.73 13.77
C ASP A 126 -27.47 3.22 14.58
N LYS A 127 -27.37 3.73 15.82
CA LYS A 127 -26.31 3.34 16.77
C LYS A 127 -26.32 1.85 17.07
N LYS A 128 -27.51 1.22 17.14
CA LYS A 128 -27.62 -0.21 17.44
C LYS A 128 -27.00 -1.04 16.34
N LEU A 129 -27.30 -0.73 15.09
CA LEU A 129 -26.71 -1.38 13.93
C LEU A 129 -25.18 -1.23 13.87
N ILE A 130 -24.67 -0.02 14.18
CA ILE A 130 -23.21 0.24 14.21
C ILE A 130 -22.55 -0.62 15.29
N VAL A 131 -23.15 -0.69 16.48
CA VAL A 131 -22.59 -1.49 17.60
C VAL A 131 -22.61 -2.97 17.27
N GLU A 132 -23.70 -3.49 16.71
CA GLU A 132 -23.80 -4.90 16.29
C GLU A 132 -22.72 -5.26 15.28
N LYS A 133 -22.52 -4.44 14.24
CA LYS A 133 -21.44 -4.61 13.26
C LYS A 133 -20.05 -4.53 13.91
N ALA A 134 -19.81 -3.55 14.78
CA ALA A 134 -18.55 -3.40 15.48
C ALA A 134 -18.22 -4.65 16.33
N VAL A 135 -19.21 -5.20 17.04
CA VAL A 135 -19.07 -6.44 17.82
C VAL A 135 -18.69 -7.62 16.92
N GLU A 136 -19.36 -7.78 15.79
CA GLU A 136 -19.08 -8.85 14.84
C GLU A 136 -17.64 -8.78 14.29
N ILE A 137 -17.22 -7.60 13.81
CA ILE A 137 -15.88 -7.40 13.25
C ILE A 137 -14.80 -7.58 14.33
N MET A 138 -15.03 -7.08 15.55
CA MET A 138 -14.09 -7.27 16.66
C MET A 138 -13.88 -8.73 17.01
N LYS A 139 -14.95 -9.54 17.00
CA LYS A 139 -14.84 -11.00 17.17
C LYS A 139 -14.00 -11.65 16.08
N MET A 140 -14.17 -11.25 14.81
CA MET A 140 -13.34 -11.73 13.70
C MET A 140 -11.86 -11.39 13.90
N LEU A 141 -11.56 -10.27 14.56
CA LEU A 141 -10.20 -9.80 14.86
C LEU A 141 -9.66 -10.28 16.23
N ASN A 142 -10.32 -11.26 16.84
CA ASN A 142 -9.93 -11.81 18.16
C ASN A 142 -9.79 -10.72 19.23
N LEU A 143 -10.70 -9.75 19.24
CA LEU A 143 -10.87 -8.75 20.30
C LEU A 143 -12.11 -9.11 21.14
N GLU A 144 -12.04 -8.86 22.43
CA GLU A 144 -13.18 -9.00 23.34
C GLU A 144 -14.06 -7.74 23.28
N PRO A 145 -15.25 -7.79 22.60
CA PRO A 145 -15.97 -6.57 22.24
C PRO A 145 -16.40 -5.73 23.46
N GLU A 146 -16.93 -6.39 24.50
CA GLU A 146 -17.46 -5.68 25.69
C GLU A 146 -16.35 -4.87 26.39
N ARG A 147 -15.17 -5.45 26.54
CA ARG A 147 -14.03 -4.78 27.14
C ARG A 147 -13.48 -3.67 26.25
N VAL A 148 -13.33 -3.94 24.94
CA VAL A 148 -12.63 -3.04 24.02
C VAL A 148 -13.51 -1.87 23.62
N LEU A 149 -14.78 -2.08 23.28
CA LEU A 149 -15.70 -1.01 22.83
C LEU A 149 -15.91 0.07 23.88
N TYR A 150 -16.02 -0.33 25.16
CA TYR A 150 -16.28 0.62 26.24
C TYR A 150 -15.02 1.17 26.92
N GLY A 151 -13.84 0.69 26.50
CA GLY A 151 -12.53 1.19 26.94
C GLY A 151 -12.08 2.41 26.13
N TYR A 152 -11.02 3.05 26.62
CA TYR A 152 -10.34 4.16 25.96
C TYR A 152 -9.10 3.66 25.19
N PRO A 153 -8.62 4.38 24.16
CA PRO A 153 -7.42 3.99 23.41
C PRO A 153 -6.18 3.75 24.29
N HIS A 154 -6.00 4.53 25.35
CA HIS A 154 -4.83 4.40 26.23
C HIS A 154 -4.84 3.13 27.09
N GLU A 155 -5.97 2.45 27.23
CA GLU A 155 -6.12 1.17 27.94
C GLU A 155 -5.76 -0.04 27.05
N LEU A 156 -5.51 0.19 25.75
CA LEU A 156 -5.24 -0.86 24.78
C LEU A 156 -3.74 -0.98 24.48
N SER A 157 -3.26 -2.21 24.31
CA SER A 157 -1.92 -2.45 23.77
C SER A 157 -1.80 -1.98 22.30
N GLY A 158 -0.57 -1.81 21.81
CA GLY A 158 -0.34 -1.43 20.41
C GLY A 158 -1.04 -2.35 19.39
N GLY A 159 -0.92 -3.67 19.59
CA GLY A 159 -1.58 -4.64 18.73
C GLY A 159 -3.11 -4.64 18.85
N MET A 160 -3.67 -4.29 20.01
CA MET A 160 -5.13 -4.09 20.16
C MET A 160 -5.58 -2.83 19.43
N LYS A 161 -4.86 -1.71 19.56
CA LYS A 161 -5.15 -0.47 18.81
C LYS A 161 -5.14 -0.71 17.31
N GLN A 162 -4.14 -1.43 16.81
CA GLN A 162 -4.03 -1.76 15.40
C GLN A 162 -5.23 -2.59 14.91
N ARG A 163 -5.64 -3.60 15.68
CA ARG A 163 -6.83 -4.40 15.36
C ARG A 163 -8.12 -3.59 15.42
N VAL A 164 -8.26 -2.65 16.37
CA VAL A 164 -9.38 -1.71 16.44
C VAL A 164 -9.45 -0.83 15.20
N LEU A 165 -8.33 -0.33 14.70
CA LEU A 165 -8.31 0.48 13.47
C LEU A 165 -8.63 -0.33 12.23
N ILE A 166 -8.17 -1.58 12.16
CA ILE A 166 -8.61 -2.51 11.11
C ILE A 166 -10.12 -2.77 11.24
N ALA A 167 -10.64 -3.01 12.46
CA ALA A 167 -12.08 -3.17 12.69
C ALA A 167 -12.88 -1.95 12.23
N LEU A 168 -12.42 -0.76 12.59
CA LEU A 168 -13.05 0.49 12.21
C LEU A 168 -13.07 0.67 10.68
N SER A 169 -11.96 0.33 10.00
CA SER A 169 -11.88 0.40 8.54
C SER A 169 -12.81 -0.59 7.82
N MET A 170 -13.26 -1.64 8.51
CA MET A 170 -14.14 -2.68 7.98
C MET A 170 -15.63 -2.43 8.22
N ILE A 171 -16.01 -1.37 8.97
CA ILE A 171 -17.40 -1.15 9.40
C ILE A 171 -18.42 -1.07 8.25
N PHE A 172 -18.00 -0.63 7.07
CA PHE A 172 -18.80 -0.55 5.85
C PHE A 172 -18.54 -1.67 4.85
N GLU A 173 -17.75 -2.70 5.23
CA GLU A 173 -17.43 -3.84 4.37
C GLU A 173 -16.83 -3.39 3.02
N PRO A 174 -15.69 -2.66 3.02
CA PRO A 174 -15.11 -2.09 1.82
C PRO A 174 -14.70 -3.19 0.82
N GLU A 175 -14.74 -2.86 -0.46
CA GLU A 175 -14.28 -3.75 -1.53
C GLU A 175 -12.74 -3.73 -1.69
N LEU A 176 -12.11 -2.61 -1.30
CA LEU A 176 -10.65 -2.44 -1.27
C LEU A 176 -10.21 -1.90 0.08
N LEU A 177 -9.35 -2.64 0.78
CA LEU A 177 -8.71 -2.21 2.01
C LEU A 177 -7.24 -1.89 1.74
N ILE A 178 -6.84 -0.65 1.99
CA ILE A 178 -5.45 -0.20 1.88
C ILE A 178 -4.85 -0.16 3.29
N LEU A 179 -3.79 -0.91 3.51
CA LEU A 179 -3.05 -0.99 4.77
C LEU A 179 -1.64 -0.42 4.55
N ASP A 180 -1.34 0.70 5.19
CA ASP A 180 -0.05 1.37 5.05
C ASP A 180 0.82 1.10 6.28
N GLU A 181 1.80 0.23 6.13
CA GLU A 181 2.71 -0.25 7.18
C GLU A 181 1.99 -0.70 8.47
N PRO A 182 0.99 -1.59 8.39
CA PRO A 182 0.11 -1.91 9.52
C PRO A 182 0.80 -2.67 10.65
N THR A 183 2.00 -3.18 10.44
CA THR A 183 2.79 -3.95 11.41
C THR A 183 3.96 -3.17 12.00
N THR A 184 4.20 -1.95 11.54
CA THR A 184 5.30 -1.11 12.03
C THR A 184 5.13 -0.77 13.52
N ALA A 185 6.23 -0.78 14.27
CA ALA A 185 6.28 -0.52 15.72
C ALA A 185 5.58 -1.57 16.60
N LEU A 186 5.34 -2.77 16.08
CA LEU A 186 4.83 -3.92 16.83
C LEU A 186 5.93 -4.98 17.00
N ASP A 187 5.84 -5.75 18.08
CA ASP A 187 6.70 -6.92 18.28
C ASP A 187 6.38 -8.05 17.28
N LEU A 188 7.32 -8.96 17.04
CA LEU A 188 7.22 -10.02 16.04
C LEU A 188 6.00 -10.93 16.21
N LEU A 189 5.62 -11.25 17.44
CA LEU A 189 4.44 -12.10 17.71
C LEU A 189 3.15 -11.37 17.35
N THR A 190 3.06 -10.09 17.71
CA THR A 190 1.92 -9.24 17.37
C THR A 190 1.85 -8.99 15.88
N GLN A 191 2.99 -8.77 15.19
CA GLN A 191 3.03 -8.66 13.72
C GLN A 191 2.45 -9.93 13.08
N ARG A 192 2.94 -11.11 13.49
CA ARG A 192 2.44 -12.40 12.96
C ARG A 192 0.94 -12.55 13.15
N LEU A 193 0.44 -12.25 14.37
CA LEU A 193 -0.99 -12.30 14.66
C LEU A 193 -1.80 -11.41 13.71
N ILE A 194 -1.36 -10.17 13.45
CA ILE A 194 -2.06 -9.24 12.54
C ILE A 194 -2.06 -9.76 11.11
N LEU A 195 -0.95 -10.32 10.63
CA LEU A 195 -0.86 -10.90 9.29
C LEU A 195 -1.84 -12.08 9.13
N ASP A 196 -1.89 -12.98 10.11
CA ASP A 196 -2.81 -14.11 10.09
C ASP A 196 -4.27 -13.64 10.13
N LEU A 197 -4.59 -12.60 10.91
CA LEU A 197 -5.92 -12.00 10.94
C LEU A 197 -6.31 -11.35 9.60
N ILE A 198 -5.39 -10.66 8.92
CA ILE A 198 -5.65 -10.08 7.59
C ILE A 198 -5.90 -11.19 6.56
N LYS A 199 -5.13 -12.27 6.59
CA LYS A 199 -5.36 -13.46 5.74
C LYS A 199 -6.74 -14.07 5.99
N ASP A 200 -7.13 -14.20 7.25
CA ASP A 200 -8.43 -14.77 7.63
C ASP A 200 -9.59 -13.87 7.20
N LEU A 201 -9.47 -12.55 7.40
CA LEU A 201 -10.44 -11.58 6.89
C LEU A 201 -10.59 -11.68 5.38
N HIS A 202 -9.47 -11.66 4.64
CA HIS A 202 -9.47 -11.78 3.19
C HIS A 202 -10.16 -13.07 2.73
N ARG A 203 -9.84 -14.22 3.35
CA ARG A 203 -10.48 -15.51 3.02
C ARG A 203 -11.99 -15.53 3.24
N ARG A 204 -12.47 -14.86 4.30
CA ARG A 204 -13.91 -14.82 4.66
C ARG A 204 -14.70 -13.83 3.82
N THR A 205 -14.13 -12.69 3.49
CA THR A 205 -14.82 -11.57 2.84
C THR A 205 -14.55 -11.46 1.35
N HIS A 206 -13.49 -12.12 0.85
CA HIS A 206 -12.97 -11.97 -0.51
C HIS A 206 -12.69 -10.52 -0.92
N MET A 207 -12.48 -9.62 0.08
CA MET A 207 -12.11 -8.24 -0.20
C MET A 207 -10.73 -8.15 -0.83
N THR A 208 -10.52 -7.13 -1.63
CA THR A 208 -9.20 -6.82 -2.19
C THR A 208 -8.37 -6.09 -1.14
N VAL A 209 -7.09 -6.42 -1.01
CA VAL A 209 -6.17 -5.78 -0.07
C VAL A 209 -4.98 -5.21 -0.81
N MET A 210 -4.66 -3.93 -0.58
CA MET A 210 -3.40 -3.31 -0.97
C MET A 210 -2.55 -3.14 0.31
N PHE A 211 -1.52 -3.96 0.44
CA PHE A 211 -0.66 -4.01 1.62
C PHE A 211 0.67 -3.33 1.34
N ILE A 212 0.91 -2.18 1.95
CA ILE A 212 2.12 -1.38 1.79
C ILE A 212 3.08 -1.67 2.94
N THR A 213 4.31 -2.03 2.62
CA THR A 213 5.37 -2.23 3.61
C THR A 213 6.76 -2.10 2.98
N HIS A 214 7.77 -1.88 3.80
CA HIS A 214 9.17 -2.04 3.40
C HIS A 214 9.71 -3.44 3.70
N ASP A 215 8.96 -4.26 4.43
CA ASP A 215 9.31 -5.64 4.75
C ASP A 215 8.83 -6.61 3.66
N ILE A 216 9.78 -7.09 2.87
CA ILE A 216 9.51 -7.98 1.75
C ILE A 216 9.12 -9.38 2.23
N ALA A 217 9.67 -9.85 3.37
CA ALA A 217 9.33 -11.15 3.93
C ALA A 217 7.84 -11.22 4.30
N THR A 218 7.29 -10.12 4.83
CA THR A 218 5.86 -9.98 5.07
C THR A 218 5.06 -10.14 3.77
N ILE A 219 5.46 -9.50 2.67
CA ILE A 219 4.75 -9.61 1.39
C ILE A 219 4.86 -11.01 0.80
N ALA A 220 6.01 -11.65 0.91
CA ALA A 220 6.18 -13.04 0.47
C ALA A 220 5.24 -14.03 1.16
N ASP A 221 4.84 -13.71 2.40
CA ASP A 221 3.94 -14.55 3.21
C ASP A 221 2.46 -14.33 2.92
N ILE A 222 2.04 -13.09 2.57
CA ILE A 222 0.60 -12.78 2.51
C ILE A 222 0.07 -12.42 1.11
N ALA A 223 0.92 -11.93 0.20
CA ALA A 223 0.45 -11.35 -1.05
C ALA A 223 0.36 -12.37 -2.19
N ASP A 224 -0.59 -12.15 -3.10
CA ASP A 224 -0.70 -12.85 -4.37
C ASP A 224 0.17 -12.19 -5.44
N ASP A 225 0.16 -10.85 -5.48
CA ASP A 225 0.93 -10.03 -6.41
C ASP A 225 1.78 -9.01 -5.66
N VAL A 226 2.84 -8.55 -6.31
CA VAL A 226 3.71 -7.49 -5.76
C VAL A 226 3.95 -6.38 -6.77
N ILE A 227 3.98 -5.16 -6.27
CA ILE A 227 4.38 -3.93 -6.95
C ILE A 227 5.65 -3.44 -6.26
N VAL A 228 6.75 -3.34 -6.99
CA VAL A 228 8.03 -2.84 -6.48
C VAL A 228 8.22 -1.40 -6.93
N MET A 229 8.30 -0.48 -5.97
CA MET A 229 8.48 0.95 -6.22
C MET A 229 9.87 1.43 -5.82
N TYR A 230 10.45 2.32 -6.62
CA TYR A 230 11.69 3.00 -6.32
C TYR A 230 11.62 4.45 -6.79
N ALA A 231 11.91 5.40 -5.90
CA ALA A 231 12.04 6.82 -6.27
C ALA A 231 10.84 7.37 -7.06
N GLY A 232 9.62 7.02 -6.64
CA GLY A 232 8.37 7.45 -7.26
C GLY A 232 7.95 6.65 -8.50
N LYS A 233 8.70 5.64 -8.92
CA LYS A 233 8.42 4.86 -10.13
C LYS A 233 8.14 3.39 -9.83
N LEU A 234 7.39 2.75 -10.72
CA LEU A 234 7.20 1.30 -10.73
C LEU A 234 8.40 0.65 -11.42
N MET A 235 9.09 -0.23 -10.70
CA MET A 235 10.24 -0.96 -11.23
C MET A 235 9.84 -2.33 -11.76
N GLU A 236 9.06 -3.07 -10.99
CA GLU A 236 8.59 -4.41 -11.35
C GLU A 236 7.22 -4.67 -10.72
N LYS A 237 6.33 -5.38 -11.44
CA LYS A 237 5.03 -5.87 -10.94
C LYS A 237 4.79 -7.26 -11.46
N GLY A 238 4.28 -8.15 -10.63
CA GLY A 238 3.87 -9.49 -11.06
C GLY A 238 3.39 -10.36 -9.90
N ASP A 239 3.18 -11.62 -10.18
CA ASP A 239 2.91 -12.64 -9.17
C ASP A 239 4.06 -12.69 -8.15
N VAL A 240 3.73 -12.71 -6.86
CA VAL A 240 4.71 -12.60 -5.78
C VAL A 240 5.77 -13.68 -5.83
N PHE A 241 5.36 -14.94 -6.08
CA PHE A 241 6.28 -16.06 -6.15
C PHE A 241 7.26 -15.92 -7.33
N THR A 242 6.74 -15.53 -8.50
CA THR A 242 7.54 -15.33 -9.72
C THR A 242 8.53 -14.20 -9.52
N VAL A 243 8.10 -13.03 -9.04
CA VAL A 243 8.95 -11.85 -8.84
C VAL A 243 10.02 -12.09 -7.79
N PHE A 244 9.70 -12.78 -6.69
CA PHE A 244 10.68 -12.99 -5.61
C PHE A 244 11.65 -14.13 -5.89
N LYS A 245 11.20 -15.17 -6.58
CA LYS A 245 12.08 -16.28 -6.94
C LYS A 245 12.97 -15.99 -8.16
N ASN A 246 12.46 -15.19 -9.11
CA ASN A 246 13.18 -14.83 -10.32
C ASN A 246 12.96 -13.35 -10.68
N PRO A 247 13.46 -12.42 -9.85
CA PRO A 247 13.32 -11.00 -10.08
C PRO A 247 14.00 -10.60 -11.38
N HIS A 248 13.37 -9.74 -12.17
CA HIS A 248 13.89 -9.27 -13.44
C HIS A 248 14.56 -7.91 -13.28
N HIS A 249 13.91 -6.96 -12.59
CA HIS A 249 14.52 -5.64 -12.41
C HIS A 249 15.73 -5.71 -11.47
N PRO A 250 16.89 -5.08 -11.81
CA PRO A 250 18.09 -5.08 -10.96
C PRO A 250 17.87 -4.57 -9.53
N TYR A 251 16.95 -3.61 -9.34
CA TYR A 251 16.55 -3.13 -8.01
C TYR A 251 15.84 -4.22 -7.23
N THR A 252 14.89 -4.94 -7.84
CA THR A 252 14.18 -6.06 -7.20
C THR A 252 15.17 -7.16 -6.80
N LYS A 253 16.15 -7.48 -7.69
CA LYS A 253 17.23 -8.42 -7.37
C LYS A 253 18.03 -7.99 -6.14
N ALA A 254 18.38 -6.71 -6.07
CA ALA A 254 19.14 -6.17 -4.94
C ALA A 254 18.32 -6.17 -3.64
N LEU A 255 17.01 -5.84 -3.71
CA LEU A 255 16.09 -5.94 -2.58
C LEU A 255 15.98 -7.38 -2.06
N MET A 256 15.83 -8.37 -2.95
CA MET A 256 15.79 -9.78 -2.56
C MET A 256 17.10 -10.24 -1.91
N SER A 257 18.24 -9.77 -2.39
CA SER A 257 19.56 -10.11 -1.85
C SER A 257 19.84 -9.48 -0.48
N SER A 258 19.03 -8.53 -0.04
CA SER A 258 19.13 -7.90 1.30
C SER A 258 18.32 -8.63 2.38
N ILE A 259 17.48 -9.60 2.01
CA ILE A 259 16.71 -10.40 2.96
C ILE A 259 17.61 -11.49 3.53
N PRO A 260 17.64 -11.70 4.87
CA PRO A 260 18.33 -12.82 5.47
C PRO A 260 17.74 -14.15 4.99
N ASP A 261 18.55 -15.01 4.40
CA ASP A 261 18.15 -16.40 4.19
C ASP A 261 18.29 -17.14 5.52
N LEU A 262 17.21 -17.75 6.00
CA LEU A 262 17.19 -18.51 7.26
C LEU A 262 18.18 -19.70 7.27
N THR A 263 18.59 -20.16 6.09
CA THR A 263 19.54 -21.26 5.90
C THR A 263 20.86 -20.81 5.26
N GLY A 264 20.98 -19.52 4.92
CA GLY A 264 22.10 -18.97 4.16
C GLY A 264 23.19 -18.34 5.02
N ASP A 265 24.34 -18.15 4.41
CA ASP A 265 25.49 -17.45 4.99
C ASP A 265 25.18 -15.95 5.13
N ILE A 266 25.12 -15.43 6.36
CA ILE A 266 24.89 -14.02 6.69
C ILE A 266 25.88 -13.09 5.93
N ASN A 267 27.09 -13.59 5.61
CA ASN A 267 28.08 -12.84 4.83
C ASN A 267 27.68 -12.61 3.37
N LYS A 268 26.62 -13.26 2.87
CA LYS A 268 26.09 -13.05 1.50
C LYS A 268 25.07 -11.93 1.42
N MET A 269 24.63 -11.37 2.55
CA MET A 269 23.74 -10.20 2.55
C MET A 269 24.47 -9.00 1.94
N LYS A 270 23.92 -8.47 0.86
CA LYS A 270 24.43 -7.26 0.22
C LYS A 270 23.39 -6.15 0.37
N SER A 271 23.75 -5.10 1.10
CA SER A 271 22.97 -3.87 1.08
C SER A 271 22.99 -3.26 -0.32
N ILE A 272 21.90 -2.61 -0.72
CA ILE A 272 21.87 -1.86 -1.97
C ILE A 272 22.82 -0.67 -1.81
N PRO A 273 23.89 -0.55 -2.63
CA PRO A 273 24.87 0.52 -2.45
C PRO A 273 24.26 1.90 -2.74
N GLY A 274 24.76 2.94 -2.06
CA GLY A 274 24.31 4.32 -2.23
C GLY A 274 22.98 4.64 -1.54
N SER A 275 22.42 5.80 -1.81
CA SER A 275 21.15 6.32 -1.27
C SER A 275 20.16 6.61 -2.39
N LEU A 276 18.91 6.86 -2.01
CA LEU A 276 17.88 7.36 -2.93
C LEU A 276 18.36 8.68 -3.59
N PRO A 277 18.10 8.88 -4.89
CA PRO A 277 18.44 10.12 -5.56
C PRO A 277 17.62 11.30 -5.04
N ASP A 278 18.15 12.52 -5.20
CA ASP A 278 17.34 13.73 -4.98
C ASP A 278 16.24 13.80 -6.04
N LEU A 279 14.99 13.65 -5.63
CA LEU A 279 13.84 13.64 -6.55
C LEU A 279 13.52 15.03 -7.12
N ILE A 280 14.06 16.12 -6.53
CA ILE A 280 13.91 17.46 -7.10
C ILE A 280 14.84 17.62 -8.31
N ASN A 281 16.04 17.04 -8.25
CA ASN A 281 17.00 17.00 -9.34
C ASN A 281 17.36 15.55 -9.64
N PRO A 282 16.45 14.78 -10.22
CA PRO A 282 16.67 13.37 -10.45
C PRO A 282 17.76 13.14 -11.52
N PRO A 283 18.49 12.03 -11.45
CA PRO A 283 19.41 11.66 -12.52
C PRO A 283 18.65 11.50 -13.84
N SER A 284 19.29 11.86 -14.95
CA SER A 284 18.75 11.64 -16.30
C SER A 284 18.57 10.16 -16.60
N GLY A 285 17.61 9.81 -17.45
CA GLY A 285 17.38 8.43 -17.87
C GLY A 285 16.75 7.55 -16.77
N CYS A 286 17.21 6.30 -16.65
CA CYS A 286 16.71 5.38 -15.64
C CYS A 286 17.03 5.86 -14.23
N ILE A 287 16.01 6.08 -13.40
CA ILE A 287 16.16 6.61 -12.04
C ILE A 287 17.05 5.73 -11.13
N PHE A 288 17.18 4.43 -11.44
CA PHE A 288 18.01 3.48 -10.68
C PHE A 288 19.44 3.36 -11.23
N HIS A 289 19.76 3.93 -12.40
CA HIS A 289 21.06 3.73 -13.05
C HIS A 289 22.28 4.04 -12.17
N PRO A 290 22.27 5.05 -11.26
CA PRO A 290 23.45 5.33 -10.42
C PRO A 290 23.81 4.21 -9.44
N ARG A 291 22.85 3.36 -9.11
CA ARG A 291 23.00 2.22 -8.18
C ARG A 291 22.95 0.86 -8.89
N CYS A 292 22.71 0.87 -10.21
CA CYS A 292 22.50 -0.35 -10.98
C CYS A 292 23.83 -0.96 -11.43
N PRO A 293 24.17 -2.21 -11.02
CA PRO A 293 25.41 -2.86 -11.45
C PRO A 293 25.42 -3.24 -12.95
N TYR A 294 24.27 -3.18 -13.62
CA TYR A 294 24.09 -3.50 -15.03
C TYR A 294 23.83 -2.25 -15.89
N ALA A 295 24.09 -1.05 -15.35
CA ALA A 295 23.85 0.19 -16.08
C ALA A 295 24.77 0.32 -17.31
N PHE A 296 24.22 0.75 -18.44
CA PHE A 296 24.93 1.07 -19.67
C PHE A 296 24.51 2.44 -20.21
N GLU A 297 25.12 2.92 -21.30
CA GLU A 297 24.96 4.31 -21.77
C GLU A 297 23.51 4.74 -21.99
N LYS A 298 22.65 3.87 -22.53
CA LYS A 298 21.22 4.19 -22.73
C LYS A 298 20.52 4.45 -21.40
N CYS A 299 20.84 3.68 -20.34
CA CYS A 299 20.29 3.87 -19.00
C CYS A 299 20.56 5.27 -18.42
N LYS A 300 21.65 5.91 -18.81
CA LYS A 300 22.03 7.26 -18.35
C LYS A 300 21.29 8.37 -19.08
N ARG A 301 20.77 8.10 -20.28
CA ARG A 301 20.18 9.11 -21.17
C ARG A 301 18.68 9.02 -21.28
N GLU A 302 18.14 7.82 -21.28
CA GLU A 302 16.74 7.55 -21.56
C GLU A 302 16.09 6.74 -20.45
N GLU A 303 14.84 7.09 -20.14
CA GLU A 303 14.02 6.35 -19.19
C GLU A 303 13.52 5.05 -19.85
N PRO A 304 13.66 3.88 -19.16
CA PRO A 304 13.14 2.63 -19.68
C PRO A 304 11.60 2.61 -19.69
N PRO A 305 10.97 2.14 -20.77
CA PRO A 305 9.54 1.91 -20.76
C PRO A 305 9.17 0.75 -19.83
N ALA A 306 7.96 0.78 -19.28
CA ALA A 306 7.37 -0.39 -18.64
C ALA A 306 6.97 -1.41 -19.70
N VAL A 307 7.54 -2.60 -19.66
CA VAL A 307 7.30 -3.67 -20.63
C VAL A 307 6.66 -4.86 -19.92
N GLU A 308 5.58 -5.36 -20.48
CA GLU A 308 4.99 -6.63 -20.04
C GLU A 308 5.76 -7.79 -20.67
N ILE A 309 6.57 -8.49 -19.87
CA ILE A 309 7.43 -9.60 -20.31
C ILE A 309 6.70 -10.94 -20.33
N LYS A 310 5.65 -11.08 -19.53
CA LYS A 310 4.68 -12.18 -19.48
C LYS A 310 3.34 -11.60 -19.05
N PRO A 311 2.21 -12.28 -19.29
CA PRO A 311 0.91 -11.81 -18.83
C PRO A 311 0.93 -11.43 -17.34
N GLY A 312 0.63 -10.16 -17.03
CA GLY A 312 0.64 -9.61 -15.68
C GLY A 312 2.02 -9.28 -15.08
N HIS A 313 3.13 -9.63 -15.75
CA HIS A 313 4.48 -9.35 -15.27
C HIS A 313 5.10 -8.16 -16.04
N ILE A 314 5.19 -7.02 -15.38
CA ILE A 314 5.67 -5.74 -15.93
C ILE A 314 7.05 -5.42 -15.35
N VAL A 315 7.99 -4.98 -16.18
CA VAL A 315 9.34 -4.58 -15.78
C VAL A 315 9.75 -3.30 -16.48
N SER A 316 10.20 -2.31 -15.71
CA SER A 316 10.68 -1.01 -16.23
C SER A 316 12.21 -1.02 -16.35
N CYS A 317 12.76 -1.76 -17.31
CA CYS A 317 14.21 -1.92 -17.46
C CYS A 317 14.63 -2.15 -18.91
N TRP A 318 15.67 -1.46 -19.37
CA TRP A 318 16.23 -1.61 -20.72
C TRP A 318 16.75 -3.02 -21.05
N LEU A 319 17.08 -3.83 -20.04
CA LEU A 319 17.49 -5.22 -20.25
C LEU A 319 16.39 -6.10 -20.84
N TYR A 320 15.12 -5.66 -20.72
CA TYR A 320 13.93 -6.41 -21.17
C TYR A 320 13.14 -5.68 -22.25
N SER A 321 13.46 -4.43 -22.53
CA SER A 321 12.88 -3.70 -23.66
C SER A 321 13.54 -4.17 -24.95
N LYS A 322 12.75 -4.71 -25.90
CA LYS A 322 13.26 -4.99 -27.25
C LYS A 322 13.77 -3.69 -27.86
N GLN A 323 14.97 -3.74 -28.42
CA GLN A 323 15.54 -2.65 -29.22
C GLN A 323 14.68 -2.33 -30.42
#